data_6dd466dddc9e7695b940bfaf639fac85
#
_entry.id   6dd466dddc9e7695b940bfaf639fac85
#
_cell.length_a   1.000
_cell.length_b   1.000
_cell.length_c   1.000
_cell.angle_alpha   90.00
_cell.angle_beta   90.00
_cell.angle_gamma   90.00
#
_symmetry.space_group_name_H-M   'P 1'
#
loop_
_entity.id
_entity.type
_entity.pdbx_description
1 polymer ?
#
loop_
_entity_poly.entity_id
_entity_poly.type
_entity_poly.pdbx_seq_one_letter_code
_entity_poly.pdbx_strand_id
1 'polypeptide(L)'
;MVVHRKEMHMKETFGERIRRLRKDRKLKQEQVAAALSVNRKAVSHYENDVREPSFETLIRLSELFRVSTDYLLGIQTVHSIEVCDLTDREIRLIRELVSDMANKNRDLNGRLR
;
A
#
# COMPACT_ATOMS: atom_id res chain seq x y z
N MET A 1 10.70 -18.94 -1.80
CA MET A 1 9.53 -19.33 -1.05
C MET A 1 8.71 -18.14 -0.63
N VAL A 2 7.42 -18.26 -0.83
CA VAL A 2 6.47 -17.17 -0.57
C VAL A 2 6.44 -16.76 0.89
N VAL A 3 6.64 -17.69 1.80
CA VAL A 3 6.62 -17.46 3.25
C VAL A 3 7.70 -16.49 3.69
N HIS A 4 8.92 -16.61 3.14
CA HIS A 4 10.02 -15.71 3.48
C HIS A 4 9.76 -14.26 3.07
N ARG A 5 9.14 -14.04 1.91
CA ARG A 5 8.80 -12.69 1.47
C ARG A 5 7.80 -12.03 2.39
N LYS A 6 6.79 -12.79 2.84
CA LYS A 6 5.81 -12.29 3.79
C LYS A 6 6.46 -11.90 5.11
N GLU A 7 7.35 -12.73 5.62
CA GLU A 7 8.06 -12.46 6.86
C GLU A 7 8.91 -11.21 6.76
N MET A 8 9.61 -11.01 5.64
CA MET A 8 10.42 -9.81 5.42
C MET A 8 9.57 -8.55 5.40
N HIS A 9 8.42 -8.58 4.74
CA HIS A 9 7.50 -7.45 4.72
C HIS A 9 6.89 -7.17 6.08
N MET A 10 6.57 -8.22 6.83
CA MET A 10 5.97 -8.10 8.16
C MET A 10 6.94 -7.53 9.19
N LYS A 11 8.26 -7.60 8.93
CA LYS A 11 9.27 -7.05 9.81
C LYS A 11 9.43 -5.53 9.68
N GLU A 12 8.97 -4.98 8.58
CA GLU A 12 9.01 -3.52 8.39
C GLU A 12 7.91 -2.87 9.23
N THR A 13 8.29 -1.94 10.08
CA THR A 13 7.32 -1.21 10.89
C THR A 13 6.58 -0.19 10.03
N PHE A 14 5.47 0.32 10.53
CA PHE A 14 4.73 1.39 9.88
C PHE A 14 5.64 2.61 9.62
N GLY A 15 6.40 3.02 10.63
CA GLY A 15 7.30 4.17 10.50
C GLY A 15 8.39 3.94 9.48
N GLU A 16 9.00 2.76 9.49
CA GLU A 16 10.02 2.40 8.50
C GLU A 16 9.46 2.42 7.09
N ARG A 17 8.24 1.97 6.92
CA ARG A 17 7.56 1.94 5.62
C ARG A 17 7.31 3.35 5.11
N ILE A 18 6.81 4.24 5.94
CA ILE A 18 6.58 5.63 5.58
C ILE A 18 7.89 6.30 5.21
N ARG A 19 8.94 6.07 5.99
CA ARG A 19 10.26 6.61 5.69
C ARG A 19 10.77 6.14 4.34
N ARG A 20 10.63 4.84 4.06
CA ARG A 20 11.04 4.26 2.79
C ARG A 20 10.28 4.89 1.63
N LEU A 21 8.96 5.00 1.73
CA LEU A 21 8.13 5.61 0.69
C LEU A 21 8.52 7.06 0.46
N ARG A 22 8.79 7.80 1.54
CA ARG A 22 9.22 9.20 1.44
C ARG A 22 10.55 9.30 0.70
N LYS A 23 11.53 8.49 1.08
CA LYS A 23 12.86 8.51 0.46
C LYS A 23 12.81 8.07 -0.99
N ASP A 24 12.00 7.08 -1.31
CA ASP A 24 11.84 6.61 -2.70
C ASP A 24 11.31 7.74 -3.61
N ARG A 25 10.54 8.65 -3.05
CA ARG A 25 10.02 9.81 -3.77
C ARG A 25 10.90 11.05 -3.63
N LYS A 26 12.05 10.90 -2.96
CA LYS A 26 13.01 11.99 -2.74
C LYS A 26 12.37 13.20 -2.05
N LEU A 27 11.48 12.92 -1.12
CA LEU A 27 10.81 13.96 -0.34
C LEU A 27 11.51 14.15 1.01
N LYS A 28 11.47 15.39 1.49
CA LYS A 28 11.93 15.72 2.83
C LYS A 28 10.77 15.60 3.81
N GLN A 29 11.08 15.45 5.09
CA GLN A 29 10.03 15.40 6.13
C GLN A 29 9.14 16.64 6.11
N GLU A 30 9.70 17.82 5.85
CA GLU A 30 8.93 19.07 5.77
C GLU A 30 7.91 19.03 4.63
N GLN A 31 8.27 18.42 3.51
CA GLN A 31 7.38 18.31 2.36
C GLN A 31 6.22 17.38 2.65
N VAL A 32 6.50 16.26 3.30
CA VAL A 32 5.44 15.35 3.73
C VAL A 32 4.55 16.01 4.76
N ALA A 33 5.14 16.71 5.73
CA ALA A 33 4.38 17.43 6.77
C ALA A 33 3.42 18.44 6.15
N ALA A 34 3.89 19.21 5.17
CA ALA A 34 3.05 20.18 4.46
C ALA A 34 1.87 19.50 3.76
N ALA A 35 2.14 18.39 3.08
CA ALA A 35 1.10 17.63 2.39
C ALA A 35 0.05 17.07 3.35
N LEU A 36 0.47 16.71 4.57
CA LEU A 36 -0.43 16.14 5.57
C LEU A 36 -1.07 17.20 6.47
N SER A 37 -0.69 18.46 6.31
CA SER A 37 -1.13 19.56 7.20
C SER A 37 -0.75 19.32 8.67
N VAL A 38 0.43 18.79 8.90
CA VAL A 38 1.00 18.58 10.22
C VAL A 38 2.39 19.23 10.28
N ASN A 39 3.00 19.27 11.45
CA ASN A 39 4.36 19.78 11.56
C ASN A 39 5.39 18.66 11.28
N ARG A 40 6.63 19.05 11.00
CA ARG A 40 7.71 18.11 10.72
C ARG A 40 7.94 17.14 11.89
N LYS A 41 7.80 17.61 13.11
CA LYS A 41 7.98 16.78 14.29
C LYS A 41 7.00 15.61 14.32
N ALA A 42 5.76 15.85 13.88
CA ALA A 42 4.76 14.77 13.78
C ALA A 42 5.22 13.71 12.79
N VAL A 43 5.71 14.11 11.62
CA VAL A 43 6.22 13.16 10.61
C VAL A 43 7.39 12.36 11.18
N SER A 44 8.31 13.02 11.88
CA SER A 44 9.43 12.35 12.53
C SER A 44 8.94 11.31 13.54
N HIS A 45 7.93 11.66 14.32
CA HIS A 45 7.34 10.73 15.31
C HIS A 45 6.67 9.54 14.62
N TYR A 46 6.00 9.75 13.50
CA TYR A 46 5.41 8.65 12.73
C TYR A 46 6.50 7.71 12.20
N GLU A 47 7.56 8.28 11.65
CA GLU A 47 8.66 7.48 11.06
C GLU A 47 9.45 6.71 12.10
N ASN A 48 9.48 7.19 13.33
CA ASN A 48 10.18 6.53 14.41
C ASN A 48 9.27 5.67 15.31
N ASP A 49 8.02 5.49 14.87
CA ASP A 49 7.02 4.67 15.59
C ASP A 49 6.76 5.17 17.02
N VAL A 50 6.97 6.46 17.26
CA VAL A 50 6.71 7.10 18.56
C VAL A 50 5.24 7.47 18.69
N ARG A 51 4.59 7.77 17.57
CA ARG A 51 3.20 8.22 17.53
C ARG A 51 2.50 7.66 16.28
N GLU A 52 1.24 7.33 16.44
CA GLU A 52 0.40 6.89 15.33
C GLU A 52 -0.34 8.08 14.73
N PRO A 53 -0.47 8.14 13.40
CA PRO A 53 -1.28 9.17 12.77
C PRO A 53 -2.76 8.94 13.01
N SER A 54 -3.56 10.01 12.92
CA SER A 54 -5.01 9.90 12.89
C SER A 54 -5.48 9.18 11.63
N PHE A 55 -6.73 8.73 11.60
CA PHE A 55 -7.29 8.13 10.40
C PHE A 55 -7.24 9.07 9.21
N GLU A 56 -7.55 10.34 9.44
CA GLU A 56 -7.49 11.35 8.37
C GLU A 56 -6.06 11.48 7.82
N THR A 57 -5.07 11.55 8.69
CA THR A 57 -3.66 11.63 8.27
C THR A 57 -3.24 10.36 7.54
N LEU A 58 -3.70 9.20 7.99
CA LEU A 58 -3.42 7.93 7.33
C LEU A 58 -3.99 7.91 5.90
N ILE A 59 -5.21 8.40 5.71
CA ILE A 59 -5.82 8.52 4.38
C ILE A 59 -4.99 9.46 3.50
N ARG A 60 -4.57 10.60 4.04
CA ARG A 60 -3.73 11.55 3.29
C ARG A 60 -2.38 10.95 2.92
N LEU A 61 -1.79 10.14 3.81
CA LEU A 61 -0.55 9.41 3.50
C LEU A 61 -0.75 8.45 2.34
N SER A 62 -1.86 7.72 2.34
CA SER A 62 -2.16 6.79 1.25
C SER A 62 -2.31 7.52 -0.08
N GLU A 63 -2.95 8.67 -0.08
CA GLU A 63 -3.10 9.49 -1.27
C GLU A 63 -1.77 10.07 -1.73
N LEU A 64 -0.97 10.58 -0.80
CA LEU A 64 0.32 11.16 -1.10
C LEU A 64 1.26 10.15 -1.75
N PHE A 65 1.34 8.95 -1.19
CA PHE A 65 2.23 7.90 -1.66
C PHE A 65 1.57 6.98 -2.69
N ARG A 66 0.30 7.20 -2.98
CA ARG A 66 -0.46 6.44 -3.99
C ARG A 66 -0.45 4.94 -3.70
N VAL A 67 -0.65 4.61 -2.46
CA VAL A 67 -0.75 3.24 -1.98
C VAL A 67 -2.02 3.11 -1.14
N SER A 68 -2.47 1.88 -0.91
CA SER A 68 -3.64 1.65 -0.07
C SER A 68 -3.31 1.87 1.41
N THR A 69 -4.32 2.16 2.22
CA THR A 69 -4.16 2.22 3.67
C THR A 69 -3.75 0.87 4.22
N ASP A 70 -4.24 -0.22 3.63
CA ASP A 70 -3.84 -1.58 4.02
C ASP A 70 -2.34 -1.79 3.83
N TYR A 71 -1.81 -1.33 2.71
CA TYR A 71 -0.37 -1.41 2.47
C TYR A 71 0.41 -0.64 3.54
N LEU A 72 -0.04 0.57 3.87
CA LEU A 72 0.61 1.39 4.90
C LEU A 72 0.60 0.69 6.24
N LEU A 73 -0.49 0.01 6.58
CA LEU A 73 -0.66 -0.69 7.85
C LEU A 73 0.01 -2.06 7.89
N GLY A 74 0.56 -2.49 6.76
CA GLY A 74 1.21 -3.79 6.69
C GLY A 74 0.23 -4.96 6.57
N ILE A 75 -1.03 -4.67 6.24
CA ILE A 75 -2.02 -5.70 5.98
C ILE A 75 -1.86 -6.10 4.52
N GLN A 76 -1.28 -7.26 4.30
CA GLN A 76 -1.06 -7.73 2.94
C GLN A 76 -2.04 -8.81 2.56
N THR A 77 -2.72 -8.58 1.45
CA THR A 77 -3.36 -9.66 0.73
C THR A 77 -2.41 -10.05 -0.40
N VAL A 78 -2.14 -11.34 -0.50
CA VAL A 78 -1.17 -11.92 -1.45
C VAL A 78 -1.54 -11.60 -2.91
N HIS A 79 -2.75 -11.09 -3.13
CA HIS A 79 -3.32 -10.89 -4.45
C HIS A 79 -3.59 -9.43 -4.80
N SER A 80 -2.94 -8.49 -4.10
CA SER A 80 -3.08 -7.07 -4.39
C SER A 80 -2.19 -6.65 -5.55
N ILE A 81 -2.74 -5.85 -6.46
CA ILE A 81 -2.00 -5.25 -7.55
C ILE A 81 -2.12 -3.73 -7.42
N GLU A 82 -0.98 -3.04 -7.49
CA GLU A 82 -0.97 -1.58 -7.48
C GLU A 82 -1.49 -1.06 -8.82
N VAL A 83 -2.54 -0.25 -8.76
CA VAL A 83 -3.15 0.31 -9.98
C VAL A 83 -3.15 1.84 -9.99
N CYS A 84 -2.43 2.45 -9.05
CA CYS A 84 -2.45 3.90 -8.86
C CYS A 84 -1.99 4.69 -10.08
N ASP A 85 -1.05 4.16 -10.83
CA ASP A 85 -0.46 4.82 -11.99
C ASP A 85 -1.06 4.37 -13.32
N LEU A 86 -2.14 3.61 -13.25
CA LEU A 86 -2.81 3.10 -14.43
C LEU A 86 -4.00 3.99 -14.81
N THR A 87 -4.29 4.05 -16.10
CA THR A 87 -5.49 4.75 -16.59
C THR A 87 -6.73 3.93 -16.25
N ASP A 88 -7.89 4.58 -16.27
CA ASP A 88 -9.16 3.88 -16.04
C ASP A 88 -9.37 2.75 -17.03
N ARG A 89 -8.95 2.94 -18.28
CA ARG A 89 -9.04 1.90 -19.31
C ARG A 89 -8.18 0.69 -18.95
N GLU A 90 -6.95 0.94 -18.51
CA GLU A 90 -6.03 -0.13 -18.11
C GLU A 90 -6.56 -0.89 -16.90
N ILE A 91 -7.13 -0.19 -15.93
CA ILE A 91 -7.75 -0.81 -14.76
C ILE A 91 -8.91 -1.72 -15.19
N ARG A 92 -9.75 -1.25 -16.11
CA ARG A 92 -10.86 -2.07 -16.63
C ARG A 92 -10.36 -3.34 -17.31
N LEU A 93 -9.32 -3.22 -18.13
CA LEU A 93 -8.73 -4.37 -18.83
C LEU A 93 -8.19 -5.41 -17.85
N ILE A 94 -7.47 -4.95 -16.82
CA ILE A 94 -6.94 -5.85 -15.79
C ILE A 94 -8.09 -6.53 -15.05
N ARG A 95 -9.13 -5.78 -14.72
CA ARG A 95 -10.30 -6.31 -14.01
C ARG A 95 -11.02 -7.39 -14.81
N GLU A 96 -11.19 -7.17 -16.11
CA GLU A 96 -11.78 -8.15 -17.01
C GLU A 96 -10.93 -9.42 -17.09
N LEU A 97 -9.62 -9.25 -17.24
CA LEU A 97 -8.70 -10.39 -17.31
C LEU A 97 -8.75 -11.23 -16.03
N VAL A 98 -8.72 -10.58 -14.87
CA VAL A 98 -8.79 -11.26 -13.57
C VAL A 98 -10.11 -12.03 -13.45
N SER A 99 -11.23 -11.42 -13.85
CA SER A 99 -12.55 -12.05 -13.81
C SER A 99 -12.61 -13.29 -14.70
N ASP A 100 -12.08 -13.19 -15.93
CA ASP A 100 -12.06 -14.30 -16.87
C ASP A 100 -11.24 -15.46 -16.34
N MET A 101 -10.06 -15.18 -15.81
CA MET A 101 -9.18 -16.20 -15.25
C MET A 101 -9.81 -16.87 -14.03
N ALA A 102 -10.43 -16.09 -13.16
CA ALA A 102 -11.11 -16.62 -11.97
C ALA A 102 -12.29 -17.51 -12.36
N ASN A 103 -13.07 -17.10 -13.37
CA ASN A 103 -14.19 -17.90 -13.87
C ASN A 103 -13.71 -19.23 -14.44
N LYS A 104 -12.67 -19.21 -15.24
CA LYS A 104 -12.10 -20.45 -15.81
C LYS A 104 -11.65 -21.39 -14.69
N ASN A 105 -10.99 -20.88 -13.69
CA ASN A 105 -10.51 -21.69 -12.57
C ASN A 105 -11.67 -22.27 -11.76
N ARG A 106 -12.74 -21.52 -11.56
CA ARG A 106 -13.94 -22.01 -10.87
C ARG A 106 -14.61 -23.14 -11.67
N ASP A 107 -14.71 -22.97 -12.97
CA ASP A 107 -15.29 -24.00 -13.85
C ASP A 107 -14.48 -25.29 -13.79
N LEU A 108 -13.15 -25.18 -13.84
CA LEU A 108 -12.27 -26.33 -13.73
C LEU A 108 -12.42 -27.03 -12.37
N ASN A 109 -12.47 -26.27 -11.30
CA ASN A 109 -12.65 -26.83 -9.96
C ASN A 109 -14.01 -27.50 -9.81
N GLY A 110 -15.03 -26.92 -10.41
CA GLY A 110 -16.38 -27.50 -10.44
C GLY A 110 -16.43 -28.83 -11.16
N ARG A 111 -15.69 -28.95 -12.26
CA ARG A 111 -15.63 -30.20 -13.04
C ARG A 111 -14.89 -31.32 -12.31
N LEU A 112 -13.96 -30.95 -11.45
CA LEU A 112 -13.15 -31.92 -10.71
C LEU A 112 -13.87 -32.48 -9.47
N ARG A 113 -14.99 -31.89 -9.10
CA ARG A 113 -15.81 -32.36 -8.02
C ARG A 113 -16.84 -33.38 -8.56
#